data_853c571e41415c9547625e23776d5b78
#
_entry.id   853c571e41415c9547625e23776d5b78
#
_cell.length_a   1.000
_cell.length_b   1.000
_cell.length_c   1.000
_cell.angle_alpha   90.00
_cell.angle_beta   90.00
_cell.angle_gamma   90.00
#
_symmetry.space_group_name_H-M   'P 1'
#
loop_
_entity.id
_entity.type
_entity.pdbx_description
1 polymer ?
#
loop_
_entity_poly.entity_id
_entity_poly.type
_entity_poly.pdbx_seq_one_letter_code
_entity_poly.pdbx_strand_id
1 'polypeptide(L)'
;MDDAPMVPLIWHERPMEQMRDDGQRFLEDMRGRRTTRHFSTRPVPRDLIETAILAGGTAPSGAHLQPWTFVAVSNAELKQRLRDAAEAEERRTYEERMPDAWREVLAPLGTDAIKAHLTDAPWVVVLFRQNKRLRDNGAWGPTYYATESCGIAAGMFIAAVHRMGLVTLTHTPSPMGFLQTLLERPDHETAMLVLPVGYPAEDAKVPDVERKGLEDVSIFFE
;
A
#
# COMPACT_ATOMS: atom_id res chain seq x y z
N MET A 1 7.20 -21.61 -31.74
CA MET A 1 6.48 -20.70 -30.82
C MET A 1 5.74 -19.77 -31.76
N ASP A 2 4.41 -19.88 -31.80
CA ASP A 2 3.59 -18.95 -32.57
C ASP A 2 3.86 -17.53 -32.09
N ASP A 3 3.92 -16.58 -33.01
CA ASP A 3 4.25 -15.20 -32.70
C ASP A 3 3.21 -14.64 -31.70
N ALA A 4 3.68 -14.30 -30.50
CA ALA A 4 2.82 -13.60 -29.53
C ALA A 4 2.28 -12.30 -30.17
N PRO A 5 1.00 -11.92 -29.97
CA PRO A 5 0.45 -10.70 -30.51
C PRO A 5 1.22 -9.48 -29.95
N MET A 6 1.87 -8.74 -30.81
CA MET A 6 2.65 -7.55 -30.47
C MET A 6 2.03 -6.31 -31.09
N VAL A 7 2.10 -5.20 -30.36
CA VAL A 7 1.67 -3.89 -30.84
C VAL A 7 2.85 -2.90 -30.78
N PRO A 8 2.91 -1.90 -31.68
CA PRO A 8 3.94 -0.87 -31.63
C PRO A 8 3.95 -0.14 -30.29
N LEU A 9 5.14 0.07 -29.72
CA LEU A 9 5.31 0.92 -28.55
C LEU A 9 5.06 2.39 -28.94
N ILE A 10 4.09 3.00 -28.30
CA ILE A 10 3.88 4.46 -28.40
C ILE A 10 4.85 5.12 -27.43
N TRP A 11 5.87 5.77 -27.94
CA TRP A 11 6.89 6.47 -27.16
C TRP A 11 7.20 7.83 -27.78
N HIS A 12 7.38 8.82 -26.92
CA HIS A 12 7.73 10.18 -27.35
C HIS A 12 9.02 10.59 -26.65
N GLU A 13 10.02 10.96 -27.44
CA GLU A 13 11.25 11.53 -26.95
C GLU A 13 10.98 12.90 -26.29
N ARG A 14 11.63 13.12 -25.16
CA ARG A 14 11.58 14.41 -24.45
C ARG A 14 12.96 15.04 -24.48
N PRO A 15 13.07 16.39 -24.60
CA PRO A 15 14.35 17.08 -24.43
C PRO A 15 14.98 16.73 -23.08
N MET A 16 16.31 16.61 -23.05
CA MET A 16 17.08 16.22 -21.86
C MET A 16 16.79 17.15 -20.65
N GLU A 17 16.64 18.44 -20.89
CA GLU A 17 16.31 19.42 -19.86
C GLU A 17 14.94 19.11 -19.23
N GLN A 18 13.93 18.87 -20.06
CA GLN A 18 12.59 18.49 -19.59
C GLN A 18 12.63 17.18 -18.79
N MET A 19 13.42 16.19 -19.24
CA MET A 19 13.57 14.92 -18.49
C MET A 19 14.15 15.15 -17.10
N ARG A 20 15.16 16.03 -16.98
CA ARG A 20 15.74 16.39 -15.68
C ARG A 20 14.74 17.10 -14.77
N ASP A 21 14.03 18.08 -15.32
CA ASP A 21 13.03 18.86 -14.59
C ASP A 21 11.87 17.99 -14.10
N ASP A 22 11.35 17.11 -14.97
CA ASP A 22 10.24 16.21 -14.62
C ASP A 22 10.69 15.22 -13.54
N GLY A 23 11.92 14.67 -13.65
CA GLY A 23 12.49 13.78 -12.67
C GLY A 23 12.70 14.46 -11.31
N GLN A 24 13.25 15.68 -11.31
CA GLN A 24 13.49 16.45 -10.10
C GLN A 24 12.17 16.83 -9.41
N ARG A 25 11.17 17.31 -10.15
CA ARG A 25 9.84 17.60 -9.59
C ARG A 25 9.17 16.38 -8.99
N PHE A 26 9.27 15.23 -9.64
CA PHE A 26 8.73 13.98 -9.09
C PHE A 26 9.47 13.57 -7.80
N LEU A 27 10.80 13.70 -7.77
CA LEU A 27 11.58 13.39 -6.58
C LEU A 27 11.20 14.30 -5.40
N GLU A 28 11.06 15.60 -5.64
CA GLU A 28 10.65 16.57 -4.61
C GLU A 28 9.25 16.28 -4.06
N ASP A 29 8.30 15.98 -4.95
CA ASP A 29 6.95 15.57 -4.57
C ASP A 29 6.99 14.32 -3.68
N MET A 30 7.74 13.29 -4.08
CA MET A 30 7.87 12.05 -3.28
C MET A 30 8.64 12.25 -1.96
N ARG A 31 9.54 13.22 -1.87
CA ARG A 31 10.20 13.59 -0.61
C ARG A 31 9.21 14.16 0.41
N GLY A 32 8.18 14.87 -0.06
CA GLY A 32 7.07 15.37 0.78
C GLY A 32 6.18 14.25 1.35
N ARG A 33 6.16 13.07 0.74
CA ARG A 33 5.32 11.97 1.21
C ARG A 33 5.81 11.43 2.57
N ARG A 34 4.89 11.37 3.55
CA ARG A 34 5.15 10.83 4.90
C ARG A 34 4.11 9.76 5.27
N THR A 35 4.50 8.85 6.14
CA THR A 35 3.57 7.92 6.80
C THR A 35 2.80 8.68 7.88
N THR A 36 1.47 8.79 7.72
CA THR A 36 0.60 9.58 8.59
C THR A 36 -0.35 8.66 9.34
N ARG A 37 -0.48 8.86 10.65
CA ARG A 37 -1.35 8.08 11.54
C ARG A 37 -2.50 8.89 12.11
N HIS A 38 -2.48 10.21 11.96
CA HIS A 38 -3.52 11.12 12.44
C HIS A 38 -4.32 11.61 11.24
N PHE A 39 -5.56 11.16 11.15
CA PHE A 39 -6.47 11.48 10.04
C PHE A 39 -7.59 12.40 10.49
N SER A 40 -8.00 13.27 9.58
CA SER A 40 -9.27 13.97 9.65
C SER A 40 -10.40 13.04 9.23
N THR A 41 -11.56 13.17 9.87
CA THR A 41 -12.79 12.47 9.46
C THR A 41 -13.45 13.10 8.23
N ARG A 42 -12.83 14.14 7.62
CA ARG A 42 -13.32 14.78 6.41
C ARG A 42 -13.53 13.75 5.31
N PRO A 43 -14.72 13.69 4.67
CA PRO A 43 -15.01 12.73 3.62
C PRO A 43 -14.05 12.88 2.44
N VAL A 44 -13.68 11.74 1.86
CA VAL A 44 -12.94 11.65 0.58
C VAL A 44 -13.88 11.03 -0.45
N PRO A 45 -14.09 11.68 -1.61
CA PRO A 45 -14.90 11.13 -2.69
C PRO A 45 -14.39 9.76 -3.17
N ARG A 46 -15.32 8.88 -3.51
CA ARG A 46 -15.03 7.50 -3.93
C ARG A 46 -14.17 7.44 -5.19
N ASP A 47 -14.40 8.31 -6.14
CA ASP A 47 -13.66 8.38 -7.41
C ASP A 47 -12.16 8.62 -7.22
N LEU A 48 -11.74 9.34 -6.17
CA LEU A 48 -10.33 9.50 -5.83
C LEU A 48 -9.71 8.18 -5.37
N ILE A 49 -10.46 7.35 -4.63
CA ILE A 49 -9.99 6.01 -4.23
C ILE A 49 -9.93 5.08 -5.44
N GLU A 50 -10.95 5.12 -6.30
CA GLU A 50 -10.95 4.37 -7.56
C GLU A 50 -9.75 4.75 -8.44
N THR A 51 -9.44 6.04 -8.56
CA THR A 51 -8.27 6.53 -9.29
C THR A 51 -6.96 5.99 -8.71
N ALA A 52 -6.81 5.99 -7.39
CA ALA A 52 -5.63 5.43 -6.73
C ALA A 52 -5.49 3.93 -6.96
N ILE A 53 -6.61 3.18 -6.88
CA ILE A 53 -6.63 1.73 -7.15
C ILE A 53 -6.27 1.45 -8.62
N LEU A 54 -6.83 2.21 -9.56
CA LEU A 54 -6.50 2.08 -10.98
C LEU A 54 -5.00 2.37 -11.23
N ALA A 55 -4.46 3.42 -10.61
CA ALA A 55 -3.02 3.71 -10.70
C ALA A 55 -2.17 2.55 -10.14
N GLY A 56 -2.54 1.98 -8.99
CA GLY A 56 -1.93 0.77 -8.46
C GLY A 56 -2.04 -0.42 -9.43
N GLY A 57 -3.20 -0.57 -10.06
CA GLY A 57 -3.48 -1.62 -11.04
C GLY A 57 -2.66 -1.54 -12.33
N THR A 58 -2.01 -0.39 -12.65
CA THR A 58 -1.09 -0.28 -13.79
C THR A 58 0.30 -0.86 -13.51
N ALA A 59 0.56 -1.36 -12.31
CA ALA A 59 1.83 -1.96 -11.96
C ALA A 59 2.21 -3.13 -12.88
N PRO A 60 3.50 -3.31 -13.22
CA PRO A 60 3.95 -4.53 -13.85
C PRO A 60 3.78 -5.72 -12.91
N SER A 61 3.55 -6.91 -13.47
CA SER A 61 3.40 -8.14 -12.69
C SER A 61 3.97 -9.35 -13.42
N GLY A 62 4.39 -10.36 -12.66
CA GLY A 62 4.88 -11.61 -13.21
C GLY A 62 3.89 -12.22 -14.19
N ALA A 63 4.32 -12.45 -15.43
CA ALA A 63 3.51 -12.95 -16.55
C ALA A 63 2.19 -12.15 -16.76
N HIS A 64 2.18 -10.88 -16.40
CA HIS A 64 1.00 -10.00 -16.47
C HIS A 64 -0.24 -10.54 -15.74
N LEU A 65 -0.03 -11.28 -14.65
CA LEU A 65 -1.11 -11.95 -13.92
C LEU A 65 -1.90 -11.04 -12.98
N GLN A 66 -1.36 -9.86 -12.66
CA GLN A 66 -2.02 -8.83 -11.82
C GLN A 66 -2.62 -9.44 -10.52
N PRO A 67 -1.78 -10.11 -9.69
CA PRO A 67 -2.22 -10.97 -8.60
C PRO A 67 -2.65 -10.18 -7.35
N TRP A 68 -3.46 -9.17 -7.50
CA TRP A 68 -3.90 -8.28 -6.44
C TRP A 68 -5.40 -8.07 -6.44
N THR A 69 -5.95 -7.88 -5.24
CA THR A 69 -7.31 -7.39 -5.01
C THR A 69 -7.23 -6.23 -4.02
N PHE A 70 -7.74 -5.07 -4.39
CA PHE A 70 -7.91 -3.94 -3.50
C PHE A 70 -9.33 -3.93 -2.96
N VAL A 71 -9.49 -4.03 -1.64
CA VAL A 71 -10.79 -3.95 -0.96
C VAL A 71 -10.88 -2.61 -0.24
N ALA A 72 -11.74 -1.72 -0.72
CA ALA A 72 -11.92 -0.38 -0.15
C ALA A 72 -13.15 -0.34 0.78
N VAL A 73 -12.94 0.07 2.02
CA VAL A 73 -13.95 0.10 3.08
C VAL A 73 -14.16 1.52 3.56
N SER A 74 -15.38 2.06 3.42
CA SER A 74 -15.83 3.34 4.01
C SER A 74 -16.93 3.14 5.06
N ASN A 75 -17.53 1.94 5.11
CA ASN A 75 -18.57 1.62 6.08
C ASN A 75 -18.03 1.71 7.51
N ALA A 76 -18.65 2.56 8.34
CA ALA A 76 -18.17 2.87 9.69
C ALA A 76 -18.19 1.64 10.63
N GLU A 77 -19.22 0.81 10.55
CA GLU A 77 -19.34 -0.40 11.38
C GLU A 77 -18.25 -1.42 11.00
N LEU A 78 -18.01 -1.64 9.71
CA LEU A 78 -16.96 -2.53 9.25
C LEU A 78 -15.57 -2.01 9.61
N LYS A 79 -15.33 -0.70 9.50
CA LYS A 79 -14.08 -0.07 9.97
C LYS A 79 -13.86 -0.27 11.47
N GLN A 80 -14.91 -0.15 12.28
CA GLN A 80 -14.82 -0.41 13.72
C GLN A 80 -14.44 -1.88 13.99
N ARG A 81 -15.08 -2.83 13.33
CA ARG A 81 -14.74 -4.25 13.45
C ARG A 81 -13.29 -4.55 13.02
N LEU A 82 -12.82 -3.88 11.95
CA LEU A 82 -11.42 -3.98 11.50
C LEU A 82 -10.46 -3.45 12.57
N ARG A 83 -10.80 -2.32 13.18
CA ARG A 83 -10.02 -1.73 14.27
C ARG A 83 -9.96 -2.64 15.47
N ASP A 84 -11.10 -3.12 15.95
CA ASP A 84 -11.18 -3.97 17.14
C ASP A 84 -10.34 -5.25 16.97
N ALA A 85 -10.43 -5.88 15.81
CA ALA A 85 -9.65 -7.08 15.50
C ALA A 85 -8.14 -6.77 15.38
N ALA A 86 -7.77 -5.67 14.71
CA ALA A 86 -6.38 -5.26 14.58
C ALA A 86 -5.76 -4.92 15.94
N GLU A 87 -6.46 -4.14 16.77
CA GLU A 87 -6.00 -3.80 18.11
C GLU A 87 -5.87 -5.02 19.04
N ALA A 88 -6.74 -6.03 18.88
CA ALA A 88 -6.63 -7.27 19.63
C ALA A 88 -5.35 -8.04 19.26
N GLU A 89 -5.02 -8.16 17.96
CA GLU A 89 -3.78 -8.80 17.52
C GLU A 89 -2.53 -7.98 17.88
N GLU A 90 -2.60 -6.67 17.79
CA GLU A 90 -1.49 -5.78 18.17
C GLU A 90 -1.21 -5.88 19.69
N ARG A 91 -2.23 -5.89 20.55
CA ARG A 91 -2.04 -6.09 22.00
C ARG A 91 -1.29 -7.38 22.27
N ARG A 92 -1.72 -8.51 21.68
CA ARG A 92 -1.00 -9.78 21.84
C ARG A 92 0.43 -9.71 21.32
N THR A 93 0.67 -8.98 20.21
CA THR A 93 2.00 -8.81 19.67
C THR A 93 2.89 -8.02 20.62
N TYR A 94 2.42 -6.89 21.14
CA TYR A 94 3.17 -6.04 22.06
C TYR A 94 3.42 -6.71 23.43
N GLU A 95 2.47 -7.50 23.91
CA GLU A 95 2.54 -8.13 25.23
C GLU A 95 3.33 -9.45 25.21
N GLU A 96 3.15 -10.28 24.16
CA GLU A 96 3.58 -11.68 24.20
C GLU A 96 4.64 -12.04 23.14
N ARG A 97 4.66 -11.36 21.99
CA ARG A 97 5.40 -11.82 20.79
C ARG A 97 6.55 -10.91 20.36
N MET A 98 6.58 -9.67 20.81
CA MET A 98 7.52 -8.67 20.32
C MET A 98 8.86 -8.75 21.04
N PRO A 99 9.97 -9.12 20.37
CA PRO A 99 11.31 -9.06 20.94
C PRO A 99 11.71 -7.63 21.29
N ASP A 100 12.56 -7.46 22.33
CA ASP A 100 13.04 -6.15 22.77
C ASP A 100 13.73 -5.36 21.66
N ALA A 101 14.55 -6.01 20.84
CA ALA A 101 15.20 -5.39 19.68
C ALA A 101 14.20 -4.79 18.69
N TRP A 102 13.02 -5.38 18.52
CA TRP A 102 11.98 -4.82 17.69
C TRP A 102 11.28 -3.62 18.33
N ARG A 103 11.07 -3.66 19.67
CA ARG A 103 10.55 -2.52 20.45
C ARG A 103 11.44 -1.30 20.31
N GLU A 104 12.76 -1.48 20.39
CA GLU A 104 13.75 -0.40 20.22
C GLU A 104 13.65 0.26 18.83
N VAL A 105 13.48 -0.52 17.77
CA VAL A 105 13.32 -0.01 16.40
C VAL A 105 11.99 0.72 16.20
N LEU A 106 10.93 0.31 16.88
CA LEU A 106 9.61 0.94 16.77
C LEU A 106 9.46 2.19 17.66
N ALA A 107 10.22 2.30 18.74
CA ALA A 107 10.11 3.40 19.71
C ALA A 107 10.17 4.80 19.05
N PRO A 108 11.11 5.11 18.11
CA PRO A 108 11.16 6.41 17.43
C PRO A 108 9.94 6.69 16.55
N LEU A 109 9.16 5.65 16.18
CA LEU A 109 8.00 5.80 15.31
C LEU A 109 6.72 6.12 16.09
N GLY A 110 6.75 6.04 17.43
CA GLY A 110 5.61 6.35 18.30
C GLY A 110 4.37 5.48 18.01
N THR A 111 4.59 4.20 17.69
CA THR A 111 3.49 3.25 17.40
C THR A 111 3.18 2.42 18.62
N ASP A 112 1.89 2.16 18.86
CA ASP A 112 1.34 1.38 19.97
C ASP A 112 0.24 0.43 19.49
N ALA A 113 -0.47 -0.21 20.43
CA ALA A 113 -1.56 -1.13 20.10
C ALA A 113 -2.86 -0.42 19.67
N ILE A 114 -2.98 0.90 19.84
CA ILE A 114 -4.19 1.67 19.49
C ILE A 114 -4.14 2.08 18.02
N LYS A 115 -5.16 1.73 17.25
CA LYS A 115 -5.22 1.93 15.80
C LYS A 115 -6.37 2.86 15.39
N ALA A 116 -6.47 4.04 16.02
CA ALA A 116 -7.49 5.04 15.75
C ALA A 116 -7.59 5.39 14.25
N HIS A 117 -6.48 5.38 13.54
CA HIS A 117 -6.43 5.62 12.09
C HIS A 117 -7.32 4.69 11.25
N LEU A 118 -7.72 3.52 11.76
CA LEU A 118 -8.64 2.61 11.06
C LEU A 118 -10.10 3.08 11.09
N THR A 119 -10.46 3.90 12.07
CA THR A 119 -11.80 4.51 12.18
C THR A 119 -11.81 5.96 11.72
N ASP A 120 -10.75 6.72 11.98
CA ASP A 120 -10.66 8.15 11.69
C ASP A 120 -10.51 8.41 10.19
N ALA A 121 -9.68 7.62 9.50
CA ALA A 121 -9.57 7.72 8.05
C ALA A 121 -10.92 7.43 7.38
N PRO A 122 -11.39 8.27 6.41
CA PRO A 122 -12.65 8.04 5.71
C PRO A 122 -12.66 6.72 4.93
N TRP A 123 -11.51 6.27 4.45
CA TRP A 123 -11.34 5.00 3.76
C TRP A 123 -10.23 4.15 4.38
N VAL A 124 -10.46 2.83 4.40
CA VAL A 124 -9.44 1.83 4.65
C VAL A 124 -9.37 0.92 3.43
N VAL A 125 -8.23 0.90 2.76
CA VAL A 125 -8.00 0.02 1.60
C VAL A 125 -7.11 -1.13 2.04
N VAL A 126 -7.58 -2.37 1.84
CA VAL A 126 -6.80 -3.57 2.13
C VAL A 126 -6.34 -4.18 0.82
N LEU A 127 -5.03 -4.32 0.66
CA LEU A 127 -4.44 -5.02 -0.47
C LEU A 127 -4.27 -6.50 -0.13
N PHE A 128 -4.92 -7.34 -0.92
CA PHE A 128 -4.78 -8.80 -0.89
C PHE A 128 -3.91 -9.26 -2.04
N ARG A 129 -3.04 -10.21 -1.74
CA ARG A 129 -2.26 -10.95 -2.71
C ARG A 129 -2.98 -12.23 -3.07
N GLN A 130 -3.17 -12.48 -4.36
CA GLN A 130 -3.72 -13.74 -4.88
C GLN A 130 -2.61 -14.78 -5.02
N ASN A 131 -2.72 -15.88 -4.28
CA ASN A 131 -1.73 -16.98 -4.27
C ASN A 131 -1.94 -17.96 -5.42
N LYS A 132 -3.17 -18.00 -5.96
CA LYS A 132 -3.58 -18.84 -7.07
C LYS A 132 -4.48 -18.06 -8.02
N ARG A 133 -4.53 -18.47 -9.27
CA ARG A 133 -5.45 -17.93 -10.29
C ARG A 133 -6.24 -19.04 -10.94
N LEU A 134 -7.45 -18.74 -11.37
CA LEU A 134 -8.22 -19.61 -12.24
C LEU A 134 -7.66 -19.49 -13.67
N ARG A 135 -7.35 -20.62 -14.30
CA ARG A 135 -6.88 -20.69 -15.68
C ARG A 135 -8.07 -20.83 -16.62
N ASP A 136 -7.87 -20.55 -17.91
CA ASP A 136 -8.91 -20.66 -18.96
C ASP A 136 -9.54 -22.05 -19.05
N ASN A 137 -8.78 -23.10 -18.69
CA ASN A 137 -9.25 -24.48 -18.65
C ASN A 137 -10.03 -24.83 -17.37
N GLY A 138 -10.34 -23.87 -16.51
CA GLY A 138 -11.06 -24.06 -15.24
C GLY A 138 -10.23 -24.63 -14.09
N ALA A 139 -8.93 -24.91 -14.30
CA ALA A 139 -8.05 -25.40 -13.23
C ALA A 139 -7.38 -24.24 -12.48
N TRP A 140 -7.22 -24.40 -11.17
CA TRP A 140 -6.41 -23.48 -10.37
C TRP A 140 -4.91 -23.68 -10.64
N GLY A 141 -4.19 -22.60 -10.75
CA GLY A 141 -2.75 -22.59 -10.93
C GLY A 141 -2.06 -21.54 -10.08
N PRO A 142 -0.73 -21.62 -9.89
CA PRO A 142 0.02 -20.64 -9.13
C PRO A 142 0.02 -19.27 -9.82
N THR A 143 0.20 -18.23 -9.04
CA THR A 143 0.67 -16.92 -9.49
C THR A 143 2.19 -16.85 -9.37
N TYR A 144 2.81 -15.95 -10.15
CA TYR A 144 4.28 -15.79 -10.15
C TYR A 144 4.63 -14.40 -9.64
N TYR A 145 5.65 -14.31 -8.77
CA TYR A 145 6.13 -13.04 -8.21
C TYR A 145 5.01 -12.19 -7.62
N ALA A 146 4.04 -12.86 -6.96
CA ALA A 146 2.84 -12.19 -6.48
C ALA A 146 3.15 -11.16 -5.38
N THR A 147 4.11 -11.43 -4.51
CA THR A 147 4.52 -10.51 -3.44
C THR A 147 5.18 -9.26 -4.01
N GLU A 148 6.13 -9.43 -4.91
CA GLU A 148 6.86 -8.35 -5.58
C GLU A 148 5.89 -7.49 -6.41
N SER A 149 5.02 -8.13 -7.18
CA SER A 149 4.00 -7.47 -8.00
C SER A 149 3.05 -6.63 -7.14
N CYS A 150 2.53 -7.18 -6.03
CA CYS A 150 1.69 -6.45 -5.08
C CYS A 150 2.45 -5.30 -4.39
N GLY A 151 3.75 -5.48 -4.10
CA GLY A 151 4.60 -4.42 -3.56
C GLY A 151 4.72 -3.22 -4.50
N ILE A 152 4.92 -3.48 -5.81
CA ILE A 152 4.95 -2.43 -6.84
C ILE A 152 3.57 -1.74 -6.95
N ALA A 153 2.49 -2.51 -7.00
CA ALA A 153 1.12 -1.99 -7.04
C ALA A 153 0.81 -1.11 -5.83
N ALA A 154 1.22 -1.53 -4.63
CA ALA A 154 1.09 -0.73 -3.40
C ALA A 154 1.87 0.59 -3.48
N GLY A 155 3.11 0.56 -3.99
CA GLY A 155 3.94 1.76 -4.17
C GLY A 155 3.28 2.76 -5.12
N MET A 156 2.72 2.30 -6.25
CA MET A 156 2.01 3.15 -7.21
C MET A 156 0.70 3.69 -6.63
N PHE A 157 -0.07 2.90 -5.88
CA PHE A 157 -1.24 3.35 -5.15
C PHE A 157 -0.88 4.47 -4.15
N ILE A 158 0.18 4.28 -3.33
CA ILE A 158 0.63 5.26 -2.34
C ILE A 158 1.08 6.56 -3.02
N ALA A 159 1.79 6.47 -4.14
CA ALA A 159 2.20 7.64 -4.91
C ALA A 159 0.99 8.41 -5.48
N ALA A 160 -0.02 7.71 -6.00
CA ALA A 160 -1.25 8.33 -6.49
C ALA A 160 -2.03 9.03 -5.37
N VAL A 161 -2.20 8.39 -4.20
CA VAL A 161 -2.81 8.99 -3.01
C VAL A 161 -2.11 10.29 -2.64
N HIS A 162 -0.77 10.27 -2.57
CA HIS A 162 0.03 11.45 -2.23
C HIS A 162 -0.13 12.59 -3.26
N ARG A 163 -0.06 12.28 -4.56
CA ARG A 163 -0.22 13.26 -5.63
C ARG A 163 -1.60 13.91 -5.68
N MET A 164 -2.62 13.25 -5.15
CA MET A 164 -3.96 13.82 -4.97
C MET A 164 -4.13 14.66 -3.70
N GLY A 165 -3.03 14.87 -2.92
CA GLY A 165 -3.06 15.65 -1.67
C GLY A 165 -3.66 14.88 -0.50
N LEU A 166 -3.77 13.56 -0.60
CA LEU A 166 -4.21 12.68 0.48
C LEU A 166 -3.01 12.03 1.17
N VAL A 167 -3.24 11.51 2.38
CA VAL A 167 -2.22 10.82 3.16
C VAL A 167 -2.61 9.37 3.43
N THR A 168 -1.60 8.56 3.70
CA THR A 168 -1.77 7.14 4.01
C THR A 168 -0.63 6.63 4.88
N LEU A 169 -0.78 5.43 5.40
CA LEU A 169 0.30 4.62 5.98
C LEU A 169 0.17 3.18 5.49
N THR A 170 1.26 2.43 5.59
CA THR A 170 1.24 0.97 5.48
C THR A 170 1.11 0.39 6.88
N HIS A 171 0.01 -0.30 7.16
CA HIS A 171 -0.25 -0.99 8.41
C HIS A 171 -0.32 -2.49 8.16
N THR A 172 0.42 -3.26 8.96
CA THR A 172 0.54 -4.72 8.83
C THR A 172 0.31 -5.38 10.19
N PRO A 173 -0.95 -5.39 10.70
CA PRO A 173 -1.26 -6.08 11.95
C PRO A 173 -0.97 -7.58 11.78
N SER A 174 -0.12 -8.15 12.62
CA SER A 174 0.32 -9.55 12.44
C SER A 174 -0.19 -10.44 13.59
N PRO A 175 -0.86 -11.58 13.25
CA PRO A 175 -1.20 -12.08 11.91
C PRO A 175 -2.40 -11.38 11.28
N MET A 176 -2.46 -11.28 9.95
CA MET A 176 -3.52 -10.59 9.20
C MET A 176 -4.68 -11.50 8.74
N GLY A 177 -4.73 -12.75 9.20
CA GLY A 177 -5.75 -13.73 8.77
C GLY A 177 -7.19 -13.29 9.06
N PHE A 178 -7.42 -12.51 10.12
CA PHE A 178 -8.73 -11.97 10.46
C PHE A 178 -9.33 -11.08 9.34
N LEU A 179 -8.49 -10.41 8.55
CA LEU A 179 -8.92 -9.56 7.44
C LEU A 179 -9.62 -10.37 6.35
N GLN A 180 -9.14 -11.58 6.08
CA GLN A 180 -9.76 -12.47 5.10
C GLN A 180 -11.20 -12.82 5.51
N THR A 181 -11.40 -13.16 6.77
CA THR A 181 -12.72 -13.48 7.32
C THR A 181 -13.64 -12.26 7.36
N LEU A 182 -13.16 -11.13 7.89
CA LEU A 182 -13.97 -9.91 8.03
C LEU A 182 -14.40 -9.30 6.69
N LEU A 183 -13.56 -9.44 5.66
CA LEU A 183 -13.80 -8.89 4.32
C LEU A 183 -14.29 -9.96 3.33
N GLU A 184 -14.65 -11.14 3.82
CA GLU A 184 -15.22 -12.24 3.04
C GLU A 184 -14.37 -12.59 1.80
N ARG A 185 -13.04 -12.65 2.00
CA ARG A 185 -12.14 -12.96 0.89
C ARG A 185 -11.92 -14.46 0.75
N PRO A 186 -11.79 -14.97 -0.50
CA PRO A 186 -11.61 -16.38 -0.75
C PRO A 186 -10.24 -16.89 -0.27
N ASP A 187 -10.11 -18.19 -0.05
CA ASP A 187 -8.91 -18.84 0.52
C ASP A 187 -7.63 -18.64 -0.29
N HIS A 188 -7.73 -18.30 -1.56
CA HIS A 188 -6.57 -18.02 -2.40
C HIS A 188 -6.07 -16.57 -2.29
N GLU A 189 -6.72 -15.72 -1.52
CA GLU A 189 -6.30 -14.35 -1.23
C GLU A 189 -5.73 -14.24 0.19
N THR A 190 -4.59 -13.57 0.32
CA THR A 190 -3.92 -13.31 1.60
C THR A 190 -3.72 -11.81 1.76
N ALA A 191 -4.18 -11.24 2.87
CA ALA A 191 -3.96 -9.83 3.16
C ALA A 191 -2.46 -9.52 3.25
N MET A 192 -2.05 -8.42 2.63
CA MET A 192 -0.65 -8.00 2.56
C MET A 192 -0.42 -6.64 3.22
N LEU A 193 -1.30 -5.65 2.98
CA LEU A 193 -1.21 -4.30 3.52
C LEU A 193 -2.59 -3.76 3.85
N VAL A 194 -2.68 -3.00 4.92
CA VAL A 194 -3.82 -2.14 5.26
C VAL A 194 -3.40 -0.70 5.08
N LEU A 195 -4.14 0.04 4.26
CA LEU A 195 -3.82 1.38 3.79
C LEU A 195 -5.00 2.31 4.14
N PRO A 196 -5.05 2.90 5.36
CA PRO A 196 -5.98 4.00 5.64
C PRO A 196 -5.67 5.18 4.73
N VAL A 197 -6.71 5.82 4.18
CA VAL A 197 -6.58 6.94 3.24
C VAL A 197 -7.51 8.06 3.64
N GLY A 198 -7.00 9.28 3.70
CA GLY A 198 -7.78 10.46 4.05
C GLY A 198 -6.96 11.75 4.00
N TYR A 199 -7.54 12.83 4.50
CA TYR A 199 -6.80 14.05 4.80
C TYR A 199 -6.09 13.91 6.14
N PRO A 200 -4.92 14.55 6.35
CA PRO A 200 -4.31 14.61 7.67
C PRO A 200 -5.21 15.40 8.63
N ALA A 201 -5.14 15.09 9.92
CA ALA A 201 -5.70 15.95 10.96
C ALA A 201 -4.96 17.31 10.95
N GLU A 202 -5.59 18.36 11.44
CA GLU A 202 -5.03 19.72 11.44
C GLU A 202 -3.71 19.80 12.24
N ASP A 203 -3.61 19.05 13.32
CA ASP A 203 -2.43 18.93 14.19
C ASP A 203 -1.58 17.70 13.92
N ALA A 204 -1.76 17.05 12.77
CA ALA A 204 -1.07 15.80 12.44
C ALA A 204 0.46 15.96 12.50
N LYS A 205 1.10 15.06 13.22
CA LYS A 205 2.55 14.97 13.32
C LYS A 205 3.06 13.66 12.73
N VAL A 206 4.28 13.68 12.26
CA VAL A 206 4.98 12.51 11.76
C VAL A 206 6.32 12.36 12.48
N PRO A 207 6.84 11.12 12.64
CA PRO A 207 8.15 10.91 13.24
C PRO A 207 9.23 11.70 12.49
N ASP A 208 10.14 12.31 13.23
CA ASP A 208 11.31 12.99 12.67
C ASP A 208 12.38 11.94 12.35
N VAL A 209 12.31 11.40 11.13
CA VAL A 209 13.21 10.36 10.64
C VAL A 209 13.76 10.76 9.27
N GLU A 210 15.02 10.43 9.04
CA GLU A 210 15.72 10.70 7.80
C GLU A 210 15.67 9.51 6.85
N ARG A 211 15.78 9.80 5.56
CA ARG A 211 15.97 8.78 4.51
C ARG A 211 17.46 8.66 4.22
N LYS A 212 17.87 7.47 3.82
CA LYS A 212 19.21 7.20 3.33
C LYS A 212 19.55 8.10 2.13
N GLY A 213 20.83 8.50 2.01
CA GLY A 213 21.37 9.17 0.85
C GLY A 213 21.51 8.27 -0.36
N LEU A 214 21.88 8.86 -1.50
CA LEU A 214 22.07 8.11 -2.75
C LEU A 214 23.17 7.05 -2.60
N GLU A 215 24.27 7.38 -1.94
CA GLU A 215 25.41 6.53 -1.66
C GLU A 215 25.08 5.30 -0.81
N ASP A 216 24.04 5.39 0.03
CA ASP A 216 23.59 4.28 0.88
C ASP A 216 22.64 3.30 0.19
N VAL A 217 22.08 3.70 -0.95
CA VAL A 217 21.03 2.92 -1.65
C VAL A 217 21.40 2.54 -3.07
N SER A 218 22.58 2.97 -3.57
CA SER A 218 23.00 2.73 -4.95
C SER A 218 24.48 2.47 -5.09
N ILE A 219 24.82 1.70 -6.12
CA ILE A 219 26.20 1.49 -6.61
C ILE A 219 26.14 1.67 -8.12
N PHE A 220 27.07 2.47 -8.68
CA PHE A 220 27.21 2.70 -10.12
C PHE A 220 28.45 1.98 -10.65
N PHE A 221 28.28 1.29 -11.76
CA PHE A 221 29.37 0.74 -12.57
C PHE A 221 29.32 1.47 -13.91
N GLU A 222 30.35 2.27 -14.22
CA GLU A 222 30.48 3.08 -15.45
C GLU A 222 31.61 2.58 -16.35
#